data_a0633c0fd35627a7f97478ace109b4cb
#
_entry.id   a0633c0fd35627a7f97478ace109b4cb
#
_cell.length_a   1.000
_cell.length_b   1.000
_cell.length_c   1.000
_cell.angle_alpha   90.00
_cell.angle_beta   90.00
_cell.angle_gamma   90.00
#
_symmetry.space_group_name_H-M   'P 1'
#
loop_
_entity.id
_entity.type
_entity.pdbx_description
1 polymer ?
#
loop_
_entity_poly.entity_id
_entity_poly.type
_entity_poly.pdbx_seq_one_letter_code
_entity_poly.pdbx_strand_id
1 'polypeptide(L)'
;MAVSSLGPEGMVDLNKFRLRRFVEKLNKLGEVDVIEKPTDLSDLATLIEENLRAIWFKDVGPDNLEIVASVNGSRYRLAKAMDVSPDNLVSEYRNRLKNPQPVIEIKNPDAPVQKVVLTGKDADLSRLPFYVQHQLDGSPYISSAIDYTVDPETGTTNVGCRRLSLRNSKEAGTNLTAPSDLKRIYTDACEKG
;
A
#
# COMPACT_ATOMS: atom_id res chain seq x y z
N MET A 1 8.67 -25.30 10.28
CA MET A 1 7.23 -25.63 10.29
C MET A 1 6.52 -24.41 9.72
N ALA A 2 5.88 -24.57 8.56
CA ALA A 2 5.07 -23.50 7.97
C ALA A 2 3.86 -23.28 8.88
N VAL A 3 3.74 -22.09 9.45
CA VAL A 3 2.55 -21.70 10.23
C VAL A 3 1.43 -21.55 9.20
N SER A 4 0.50 -22.51 9.23
CA SER A 4 -0.74 -22.44 8.46
C SER A 4 -1.43 -21.11 8.75
N SER A 5 -1.66 -20.29 7.72
CA SER A 5 -2.43 -19.06 7.79
C SER A 5 -3.94 -19.30 7.83
N LEU A 6 -4.37 -20.55 7.97
CA LEU A 6 -5.75 -20.97 8.08
C LEU A 6 -6.19 -20.90 9.55
N GLY A 7 -7.28 -20.20 9.83
CA GLY A 7 -7.98 -20.26 11.11
C GLY A 7 -8.58 -21.65 11.38
N PRO A 8 -9.25 -21.87 12.55
CA PRO A 8 -9.72 -23.19 13.01
C PRO A 8 -10.68 -23.93 12.08
N GLU A 9 -11.19 -23.29 11.04
CA GLU A 9 -12.15 -23.88 10.07
C GLU A 9 -11.65 -23.81 8.61
N GLY A 10 -10.32 -23.64 8.39
CA GLY A 10 -9.78 -23.51 7.04
C GLY A 10 -10.01 -22.14 6.38
N MET A 11 -10.57 -21.17 7.11
CA MET A 11 -10.73 -19.80 6.63
C MET A 11 -9.45 -18.99 6.77
N VAL A 12 -9.13 -18.21 5.74
CA VAL A 12 -7.99 -17.27 5.78
C VAL A 12 -8.24 -16.20 6.85
N ASP A 13 -7.29 -16.02 7.76
CA ASP A 13 -7.33 -14.89 8.70
C ASP A 13 -6.98 -13.58 7.97
N LEU A 14 -7.99 -12.94 7.41
CA LEU A 14 -7.85 -11.64 6.73
C LEU A 14 -7.32 -10.53 7.66
N ASN A 15 -7.43 -10.68 8.98
CA ASN A 15 -6.92 -9.69 9.92
C ASN A 15 -5.40 -9.73 10.05
N LYS A 16 -4.80 -10.91 9.90
CA LYS A 16 -3.34 -11.10 10.02
C LYS A 16 -2.55 -10.20 9.05
N PHE A 17 -3.07 -10.01 7.83
CA PHE A 17 -2.40 -9.29 6.76
C PHE A 17 -2.83 -7.82 6.64
N ARG A 18 -3.67 -7.31 7.56
CA ARG A 18 -4.06 -5.91 7.53
C ARG A 18 -2.90 -5.00 7.92
N LEU A 19 -2.66 -3.96 7.13
CA LEU A 19 -1.66 -2.93 7.41
C LEU A 19 -1.83 -2.35 8.82
N ARG A 20 -3.06 -2.04 9.24
CA ARG A 20 -3.35 -1.51 10.58
C ARG A 20 -2.82 -2.43 11.69
N ARG A 21 -3.01 -3.75 11.57
CA ARG A 21 -2.49 -4.73 12.54
C ARG A 21 -0.97 -4.77 12.57
N PHE A 22 -0.35 -4.62 11.41
CA PHE A 22 1.10 -4.56 11.35
C PHE A 22 1.65 -3.28 11.98
N VAL A 23 1.02 -2.13 11.74
CA VAL A 23 1.39 -0.86 12.39
C VAL A 23 1.23 -0.95 13.91
N GLU A 24 0.13 -1.51 14.41
CA GLU A 24 -0.07 -1.76 15.85
C GLU A 24 1.03 -2.68 16.44
N LYS A 25 1.43 -3.71 15.71
CA LYS A 25 2.55 -4.60 16.10
C LYS A 25 3.87 -3.83 16.16
N LEU A 26 4.19 -3.03 15.15
CA LEU A 26 5.39 -2.21 15.13
C LEU A 26 5.39 -1.18 16.27
N ASN A 27 4.26 -0.57 16.57
CA ASN A 27 4.14 0.37 17.67
C ASN A 27 4.45 -0.28 19.02
N LYS A 28 3.93 -1.49 19.28
CA LYS A 28 4.27 -2.28 20.47
C LYS A 28 5.74 -2.65 20.57
N LEU A 29 6.45 -2.70 19.44
CA LEU A 29 7.90 -2.97 19.36
C LEU A 29 8.76 -1.70 19.48
N GLY A 30 8.15 -0.50 19.62
CA GLY A 30 8.86 0.77 19.67
C GLY A 30 9.42 1.23 18.31
N GLU A 31 8.89 0.70 17.21
CA GLU A 31 9.33 0.98 15.83
C GLU A 31 8.46 2.04 15.12
N VAL A 32 7.55 2.69 15.85
CA VAL A 32 6.63 3.71 15.32
C VAL A 32 6.65 4.94 16.21
N ASP A 33 6.82 6.10 15.61
CA ASP A 33 6.55 7.38 16.25
C ASP A 33 5.13 7.84 15.92
N VAL A 34 4.32 8.07 16.95
CA VAL A 34 2.93 8.47 16.81
C VAL A 34 2.82 9.99 16.93
N ILE A 35 2.25 10.63 15.91
CA ILE A 35 1.97 12.07 15.88
C ILE A 35 0.47 12.27 16.12
N GLU A 36 0.11 12.70 17.31
CA GLU A 36 -1.29 12.92 17.73
C GLU A 36 -1.83 14.30 17.31
N LYS A 37 -0.92 15.28 17.14
CA LYS A 37 -1.31 16.64 16.75
C LYS A 37 -1.74 16.73 15.30
N PRO A 38 -2.68 17.63 14.96
CA PRO A 38 -3.00 17.93 13.58
C PRO A 38 -1.75 18.29 12.78
N THR A 39 -1.62 17.70 11.61
CA THR A 39 -0.46 17.86 10.73
C THR A 39 -0.92 18.31 9.35
N ASP A 40 -0.33 19.39 8.86
CA ASP A 40 -0.59 19.90 7.51
C ASP A 40 0.06 18.99 6.46
N LEU A 41 -0.57 18.90 5.29
CA LEU A 41 -0.04 18.12 4.16
C LEU A 41 1.33 18.62 3.70
N SER A 42 1.63 19.90 3.87
CA SER A 42 2.93 20.52 3.52
C SER A 42 4.08 20.06 4.42
N ASP A 43 3.79 19.62 5.63
CA ASP A 43 4.81 19.22 6.61
C ASP A 43 5.19 17.74 6.50
N LEU A 44 4.34 16.93 5.84
CA LEU A 44 4.50 15.47 5.79
C LEU A 44 5.84 15.04 5.23
N ALA A 45 6.29 15.64 4.11
CA ALA A 45 7.54 15.25 3.46
C ALA A 45 8.73 15.36 4.42
N THR A 46 8.86 16.50 5.07
CA THR A 46 9.95 16.78 6.03
C THR A 46 9.89 15.84 7.23
N LEU A 47 8.70 15.71 7.84
CA LEU A 47 8.54 14.84 9.01
C LEU A 47 8.83 13.37 8.71
N ILE A 48 8.50 12.91 7.51
CA ILE A 48 8.78 11.53 7.07
C ILE A 48 10.27 11.33 6.77
N GLU A 49 10.92 12.30 6.11
CA GLU A 49 12.31 12.21 5.71
C GLU A 49 13.26 12.27 6.92
N GLU A 50 12.96 13.11 7.89
CA GLU A 50 13.78 13.27 9.11
C GLU A 50 13.63 12.11 10.11
N ASN A 51 12.68 11.19 9.89
CA ASN A 51 12.40 10.13 10.83
C ASN A 51 12.93 8.75 10.39
N LEU A 52 13.69 8.11 11.27
CA LEU A 52 14.24 6.76 11.04
C LEU A 52 13.27 5.62 11.32
N ARG A 53 12.22 5.88 12.12
CA ARG A 53 11.16 4.90 12.41
C ARG A 53 10.01 5.03 11.42
N ALA A 54 9.07 4.11 11.50
CA ALA A 54 7.77 4.35 10.89
C ALA A 54 7.05 5.49 11.62
N ILE A 55 6.21 6.24 10.91
CA ILE A 55 5.41 7.30 11.53
C ILE A 55 3.94 6.98 11.34
N TRP A 56 3.18 7.24 12.41
CA TRP A 56 1.73 7.16 12.38
C TRP A 56 1.13 8.52 12.74
N PHE A 57 0.72 9.25 11.74
CA PHE A 57 -0.03 10.49 11.90
C PHE A 57 -1.50 10.16 12.17
N LYS A 58 -2.07 10.76 13.20
CA LYS A 58 -3.46 10.52 13.61
C LYS A 58 -4.46 11.49 13.00
N ASP A 59 -3.98 12.64 12.58
CA ASP A 59 -4.82 13.73 12.11
C ASP A 59 -4.07 14.51 11.01
N VAL A 60 -4.44 14.28 9.75
CA VAL A 60 -3.76 14.88 8.61
C VAL A 60 -4.78 15.50 7.65
N GLY A 61 -4.48 16.72 7.25
CA GLY A 61 -5.23 17.46 6.24
C GLY A 61 -6.66 17.81 6.66
N PRO A 62 -7.47 18.30 5.72
CA PRO A 62 -8.80 18.87 6.03
C PRO A 62 -9.83 17.81 6.47
N ASP A 63 -9.63 16.54 6.11
CA ASP A 63 -10.57 15.45 6.42
C ASP A 63 -10.10 14.60 7.63
N ASN A 64 -9.11 15.06 8.39
CA ASN A 64 -8.59 14.39 9.59
C ASN A 64 -8.25 12.91 9.37
N LEU A 65 -7.49 12.63 8.31
CA LEU A 65 -7.15 11.27 7.91
C LEU A 65 -5.96 10.71 8.71
N GLU A 66 -5.99 9.42 9.01
CA GLU A 66 -4.81 8.72 9.51
C GLU A 66 -3.87 8.35 8.36
N ILE A 67 -2.59 8.66 8.51
CA ILE A 67 -1.54 8.27 7.55
C ILE A 67 -0.45 7.48 8.27
N VAL A 68 0.07 6.46 7.59
CA VAL A 68 1.29 5.76 8.01
C VAL A 68 2.36 5.87 6.94
N ALA A 69 3.60 6.11 7.34
CA ALA A 69 4.73 6.21 6.43
C ALA A 69 5.91 5.37 6.91
N SER A 70 6.84 5.07 6.00
CA SER A 70 8.10 4.35 6.28
C SER A 70 7.93 2.99 6.96
N VAL A 71 6.75 2.36 6.85
CA VAL A 71 6.44 1.06 7.47
C VAL A 71 7.44 -0.02 7.07
N ASN A 72 7.90 0.00 5.83
CA ASN A 72 8.89 -0.93 5.27
C ASN A 72 10.32 -0.33 5.21
N GLY A 73 10.56 0.78 5.88
CA GLY A 73 11.79 1.55 5.78
C GLY A 73 13.03 0.93 6.46
N SER A 74 12.93 -0.25 7.07
CA SER A 74 14.08 -0.94 7.63
C SER A 74 14.03 -2.45 7.43
N ARG A 75 15.23 -3.07 7.37
CA ARG A 75 15.35 -4.53 7.31
C ARG A 75 14.70 -5.21 8.52
N TYR A 76 14.76 -4.59 9.67
CA TYR A 76 14.14 -5.10 10.89
C TYR A 76 12.59 -5.14 10.73
N ARG A 77 11.97 -4.05 10.29
CA ARG A 77 10.52 -3.98 10.09
C ARG A 77 10.05 -4.96 8.99
N LEU A 78 10.80 -5.09 7.90
CA LEU A 78 10.53 -6.11 6.87
C LEU A 78 10.57 -7.54 7.45
N ALA A 79 11.56 -7.85 8.28
CA ALA A 79 11.67 -9.14 8.95
C ALA A 79 10.47 -9.39 9.89
N LYS A 80 10.01 -8.35 10.60
CA LYS A 80 8.81 -8.43 11.46
C LYS A 80 7.52 -8.63 10.69
N ALA A 81 7.44 -8.14 9.44
CA ALA A 81 6.31 -8.43 8.55
C ALA A 81 6.25 -9.92 8.15
N MET A 82 7.41 -10.58 8.09
CA MET A 82 7.52 -12.00 7.77
C MET A 82 7.61 -12.92 9.00
N ASP A 83 7.56 -12.39 10.21
CA ASP A 83 7.69 -13.12 11.50
C ASP A 83 9.02 -13.86 11.65
N VAL A 84 10.12 -13.28 11.13
CA VAL A 84 11.48 -13.85 11.22
C VAL A 84 12.49 -12.85 11.82
N SER A 85 13.70 -13.33 12.08
CA SER A 85 14.84 -12.45 12.38
C SER A 85 15.34 -11.75 11.10
N PRO A 86 16.02 -10.59 11.21
CA PRO A 86 16.61 -9.89 10.06
C PRO A 86 17.57 -10.78 9.23
N ASP A 87 18.29 -11.70 9.88
CA ASP A 87 19.24 -12.61 9.19
C ASP A 87 18.49 -13.62 8.30
N ASN A 88 17.31 -14.04 8.72
CA ASN A 88 16.48 -15.02 8.00
C ASN A 88 15.54 -14.41 6.95
N LEU A 89 15.52 -13.08 6.79
CA LEU A 89 14.60 -12.39 5.89
C LEU A 89 14.67 -12.92 4.45
N VAL A 90 15.89 -13.04 3.90
CA VAL A 90 16.08 -13.47 2.50
C VAL A 90 15.70 -14.93 2.30
N SER A 91 16.07 -15.80 3.24
CA SER A 91 15.73 -17.22 3.18
C SER A 91 14.22 -17.46 3.26
N GLU A 92 13.54 -16.75 4.14
CA GLU A 92 12.08 -16.83 4.27
C GLU A 92 11.37 -16.26 3.03
N TYR A 93 11.84 -15.13 2.50
CA TYR A 93 11.29 -14.59 1.26
C TYR A 93 11.38 -15.59 0.10
N ARG A 94 12.57 -16.22 -0.08
CA ARG A 94 12.77 -17.27 -1.08
C ARG A 94 11.88 -18.50 -0.84
N ASN A 95 11.67 -18.86 0.43
CA ASN A 95 10.79 -19.98 0.79
C ASN A 95 9.34 -19.69 0.38
N ARG A 96 8.83 -18.49 0.66
CA ARG A 96 7.47 -18.07 0.25
C ARG A 96 7.29 -18.04 -1.26
N LEU A 97 8.28 -17.57 -2.01
CA LEU A 97 8.24 -17.58 -3.48
C LEU A 97 8.14 -18.99 -4.08
N LYS A 98 8.73 -20.00 -3.42
CA LYS A 98 8.64 -21.41 -3.85
C LYS A 98 7.31 -22.07 -3.46
N ASN A 99 6.58 -21.47 -2.54
CA ASN A 99 5.33 -22.00 -1.98
C ASN A 99 4.20 -20.97 -2.13
N PRO A 100 3.83 -20.60 -3.38
CA PRO A 100 2.77 -19.63 -3.62
C PRO A 100 1.44 -20.17 -3.08
N GLN A 101 0.66 -19.29 -2.46
CA GLN A 101 -0.67 -19.64 -1.99
C GLN A 101 -1.70 -19.36 -3.10
N PRO A 102 -2.79 -20.12 -3.18
CA PRO A 102 -3.85 -19.83 -4.13
C PRO A 102 -4.52 -18.50 -3.83
N VAL A 103 -4.95 -17.81 -4.87
CA VAL A 103 -5.80 -16.61 -4.74
C VAL A 103 -7.17 -17.05 -4.21
N ILE A 104 -7.66 -16.33 -3.19
CA ILE A 104 -8.99 -16.58 -2.61
C ILE A 104 -9.88 -15.42 -3.02
N GLU A 105 -10.93 -15.74 -3.76
CA GLU A 105 -11.95 -14.77 -4.13
C GLU A 105 -12.96 -14.60 -2.99
N ILE A 106 -13.20 -13.36 -2.60
CA ILE A 106 -14.16 -12.98 -1.56
C ILE A 106 -15.37 -12.35 -2.24
N LYS A 107 -16.57 -12.80 -1.88
CA LYS A 107 -17.82 -12.21 -2.40
C LYS A 107 -17.95 -10.74 -1.99
N ASN A 108 -18.49 -9.92 -2.86
CA ASN A 108 -18.64 -8.48 -2.68
C ASN A 108 -19.15 -8.03 -1.30
N PRO A 109 -20.24 -8.60 -0.74
CA PRO A 109 -20.74 -8.14 0.58
C PRO A 109 -19.75 -8.33 1.73
N ASP A 110 -18.86 -9.30 1.62
CA ASP A 110 -17.90 -9.68 2.66
C ASP A 110 -16.55 -8.99 2.48
N ALA A 111 -16.30 -8.34 1.34
CA ALA A 111 -15.05 -7.68 1.03
C ALA A 111 -14.90 -6.38 1.84
N PRO A 112 -13.86 -6.23 2.68
CA PRO A 112 -13.66 -5.03 3.49
C PRO A 112 -13.57 -3.72 2.68
N VAL A 113 -13.09 -3.79 1.44
CA VAL A 113 -12.99 -2.65 0.54
C VAL A 113 -14.36 -2.09 0.14
N GLN A 114 -15.42 -2.87 0.22
CA GLN A 114 -16.78 -2.45 -0.09
C GLN A 114 -17.50 -1.73 1.07
N LYS A 115 -16.86 -1.60 2.24
CA LYS A 115 -17.48 -0.92 3.39
C LYS A 115 -17.64 0.59 3.19
N VAL A 116 -16.79 1.20 2.36
CA VAL A 116 -16.85 2.60 2.00
C VAL A 116 -16.82 2.70 0.47
N VAL A 117 -17.93 3.11 -0.11
CA VAL A 117 -18.07 3.32 -1.56
C VAL A 117 -18.58 4.73 -1.79
N LEU A 118 -17.75 5.57 -2.41
CA LEU A 118 -18.11 6.93 -2.77
C LEU A 118 -18.39 7.01 -4.27
N THR A 119 -19.50 7.63 -4.66
CA THR A 119 -19.93 7.74 -6.06
C THR A 119 -20.31 9.16 -6.42
N GLY A 120 -20.38 9.46 -7.71
CA GLY A 120 -20.82 10.75 -8.23
C GLY A 120 -20.01 11.92 -7.67
N LYS A 121 -20.68 12.89 -7.06
CA LYS A 121 -20.04 14.09 -6.48
C LYS A 121 -19.18 13.79 -5.24
N ASP A 122 -19.49 12.72 -4.51
CA ASP A 122 -18.79 12.37 -3.26
C ASP A 122 -17.47 11.63 -3.52
N ALA A 123 -17.28 11.10 -4.73
CA ALA A 123 -16.02 10.51 -5.17
C ALA A 123 -15.05 11.62 -5.56
N ASP A 124 -14.32 12.17 -4.61
CA ASP A 124 -13.41 13.30 -4.77
C ASP A 124 -12.00 12.94 -4.30
N LEU A 125 -11.07 12.83 -5.27
CA LEU A 125 -9.67 12.47 -5.01
C LEU A 125 -8.92 13.56 -4.23
N SER A 126 -9.35 14.83 -4.32
CA SER A 126 -8.69 15.93 -3.60
C SER A 126 -8.86 15.84 -2.08
N ARG A 127 -9.79 15.02 -1.61
CA ARG A 127 -9.98 14.70 -0.19
C ARG A 127 -8.96 13.69 0.35
N LEU A 128 -8.28 12.95 -0.54
CA LEU A 128 -7.22 12.05 -0.14
C LEU A 128 -5.93 12.83 0.14
N PRO A 129 -5.03 12.31 0.98
CA PRO A 129 -3.86 13.04 1.43
C PRO A 129 -2.73 13.07 0.38
N PHE A 130 -3.03 13.65 -0.77
CA PHE A 130 -2.02 13.97 -1.77
C PHE A 130 -1.17 15.14 -1.27
N TYR A 131 0.15 14.99 -1.30
CA TYR A 131 1.07 16.03 -0.87
C TYR A 131 2.28 16.13 -1.79
N VAL A 132 2.95 17.28 -1.79
CA VAL A 132 4.22 17.49 -2.50
C VAL A 132 5.32 16.80 -1.73
N GLN A 133 6.00 15.84 -2.36
CA GLN A 133 6.99 14.99 -1.70
C GLN A 133 8.41 15.55 -1.83
N HIS A 134 8.69 16.24 -2.93
CA HIS A 134 9.99 16.84 -3.22
C HIS A 134 9.83 18.23 -3.82
N GLN A 135 10.80 19.08 -3.62
CA GLN A 135 10.80 20.47 -4.07
C GLN A 135 10.51 20.65 -5.58
N LEU A 136 10.91 19.69 -6.41
CA LEU A 136 10.76 19.74 -7.87
C LEU A 136 9.54 18.93 -8.37
N ASP A 137 8.71 18.41 -7.49
CA ASP A 137 7.47 17.73 -7.91
C ASP A 137 6.49 18.75 -8.52
N GLY A 138 5.99 18.43 -9.72
CA GLY A 138 5.07 19.31 -10.46
C GLY A 138 3.62 19.25 -9.96
N SER A 139 3.30 18.38 -8.99
CA SER A 139 1.97 18.23 -8.40
C SER A 139 2.04 17.43 -7.11
N PRO A 140 0.98 17.42 -6.28
CA PRO A 140 0.88 16.50 -5.15
C PRO A 140 0.77 15.05 -5.59
N TYR A 141 1.33 14.13 -4.76
CA TYR A 141 1.37 12.70 -5.01
C TYR A 141 0.87 11.86 -3.83
N ILE A 142 0.33 10.68 -4.16
CA ILE A 142 0.30 9.51 -3.28
C ILE A 142 1.43 8.57 -3.73
N SER A 143 2.34 8.18 -2.82
CA SER A 143 3.57 7.46 -3.17
C SER A 143 3.50 5.95 -3.03
N SER A 144 2.51 5.41 -2.34
CA SER A 144 2.43 3.99 -1.98
C SER A 144 1.23 3.28 -2.58
N ALA A 145 0.81 3.71 -3.78
CA ALA A 145 -0.23 3.00 -4.51
C ALA A 145 0.32 1.67 -5.04
N ILE A 146 -0.50 0.63 -4.92
CA ILE A 146 -0.22 -0.70 -5.47
C ILE A 146 -1.28 -0.99 -6.51
N ASP A 147 -0.85 -1.24 -7.74
CA ASP A 147 -1.70 -1.65 -8.84
C ASP A 147 -1.66 -3.17 -9.04
N TYR A 148 -2.81 -3.75 -9.29
CA TYR A 148 -2.98 -5.15 -9.68
C TYR A 148 -3.60 -5.19 -11.07
N THR A 149 -2.92 -5.85 -12.00
CA THR A 149 -3.40 -6.00 -13.38
C THR A 149 -3.23 -7.45 -13.81
N VAL A 150 -4.28 -8.03 -14.38
CA VAL A 150 -4.19 -9.37 -14.97
C VAL A 150 -3.88 -9.24 -16.45
N ASP A 151 -2.83 -9.89 -16.89
CA ASP A 151 -2.52 -10.04 -18.32
C ASP A 151 -3.58 -10.96 -18.96
N PRO A 152 -4.38 -10.47 -19.90
CA PRO A 152 -5.45 -11.27 -20.50
C PRO A 152 -4.94 -12.42 -21.38
N GLU A 153 -3.68 -12.36 -21.83
CA GLU A 153 -3.09 -13.42 -22.67
C GLU A 153 -2.54 -14.57 -21.86
N THR A 154 -1.89 -14.27 -20.74
CA THR A 154 -1.20 -15.29 -19.92
C THR A 154 -1.96 -15.64 -18.65
N GLY A 155 -2.94 -14.84 -18.23
CA GLY A 155 -3.60 -14.94 -16.93
C GLY A 155 -2.71 -14.58 -15.73
N THR A 156 -1.49 -14.10 -15.97
CA THR A 156 -0.55 -13.74 -14.92
C THR A 156 -0.91 -12.40 -14.30
N THR A 157 -0.90 -12.34 -12.97
CA THR A 157 -1.10 -11.09 -12.23
C THR A 157 0.20 -10.29 -12.21
N ASN A 158 0.15 -9.08 -12.74
CA ASN A 158 1.20 -8.08 -12.58
C ASN A 158 0.89 -7.22 -11.35
N VAL A 159 1.89 -6.98 -10.51
CA VAL A 159 1.78 -6.13 -9.32
C VAL A 159 2.84 -5.06 -9.39
N GLY A 160 2.44 -3.79 -9.28
CA GLY A 160 3.35 -2.65 -9.33
C GLY A 160 3.20 -1.69 -8.16
N CYS A 161 4.31 -1.08 -7.72
CA CYS A 161 4.28 0.06 -6.82
C CYS A 161 4.35 1.35 -7.66
N ARG A 162 3.44 2.28 -7.38
CA ARG A 162 3.27 3.50 -8.18
C ARG A 162 3.21 4.75 -7.31
N ARG A 163 3.64 5.87 -7.89
CA ARG A 163 3.21 7.20 -7.46
C ARG A 163 2.03 7.63 -8.32
N LEU A 164 0.98 8.14 -7.68
CA LEU A 164 -0.17 8.73 -8.36
C LEU A 164 -0.11 10.24 -8.20
N SER A 165 -0.07 10.95 -9.32
CA SER A 165 -0.07 12.41 -9.38
C SER A 165 -1.50 12.93 -9.44
N LEU A 166 -1.90 13.77 -8.52
CA LEU A 166 -3.24 14.39 -8.55
C LEU A 166 -3.37 15.33 -9.77
N ARG A 167 -4.38 15.12 -10.59
CA ARG A 167 -4.70 15.98 -11.73
C ARG A 167 -5.89 16.91 -11.43
N ASN A 168 -6.94 16.33 -10.87
CA ASN A 168 -8.14 17.04 -10.43
C ASN A 168 -8.93 16.13 -9.48
N SER A 169 -10.13 16.54 -9.09
CA SER A 169 -10.97 15.78 -8.15
C SER A 169 -11.40 14.39 -8.64
N LYS A 170 -11.20 14.04 -9.92
CA LYS A 170 -11.64 12.78 -10.55
C LYS A 170 -10.51 11.99 -11.18
N GLU A 171 -9.36 12.61 -11.37
CA GLU A 171 -8.27 12.01 -12.15
C GLU A 171 -6.95 12.06 -11.40
N ALA A 172 -6.25 10.93 -11.42
CA ALA A 172 -4.86 10.82 -11.02
C ALA A 172 -4.04 10.22 -12.15
N GLY A 173 -2.85 10.77 -12.38
CA GLY A 173 -1.92 10.29 -13.39
C GLY A 173 -0.94 9.27 -12.83
N THR A 174 -0.60 8.27 -13.63
CA THR A 174 0.50 7.34 -13.35
C THR A 174 1.50 7.33 -14.49
N ASN A 175 2.76 7.00 -14.19
CA ASN A 175 3.82 6.98 -15.20
C ASN A 175 4.02 5.55 -15.74
N LEU A 176 3.87 5.39 -17.07
CA LEU A 176 4.10 4.15 -17.82
C LEU A 176 5.22 4.28 -18.85
N THR A 177 6.17 5.22 -18.67
CA THR A 177 7.24 5.47 -19.66
C THR A 177 8.31 4.39 -19.70
N ALA A 178 8.61 3.77 -18.54
CA ALA A 178 9.58 2.69 -18.49
C ALA A 178 9.02 1.39 -19.11
N PRO A 179 9.85 0.60 -19.80
CA PRO A 179 9.48 -0.74 -20.23
C PRO A 179 9.06 -1.59 -19.02
N SER A 180 7.83 -2.11 -19.04
CA SER A 180 7.28 -2.93 -17.93
C SER A 180 6.12 -3.77 -18.47
N ASP A 181 5.79 -4.84 -17.76
CA ASP A 181 4.62 -5.66 -18.10
C ASP A 181 3.33 -4.84 -18.10
N LEU A 182 3.16 -3.95 -17.13
CA LEU A 182 1.98 -3.07 -17.11
C LEU A 182 1.89 -2.19 -18.36
N LYS A 183 3.02 -1.63 -18.84
CA LYS A 183 3.03 -0.84 -20.08
C LYS A 183 2.62 -1.69 -21.27
N ARG A 184 3.17 -2.92 -21.39
CA ARG A 184 2.80 -3.85 -22.46
C ARG A 184 1.29 -4.17 -22.40
N ILE A 185 0.79 -4.61 -21.25
CA ILE A 185 -0.63 -4.95 -21.04
C ILE A 185 -1.54 -3.75 -21.41
N TYR A 186 -1.14 -2.53 -21.01
CA TYR A 186 -1.88 -1.31 -21.34
C TYR A 186 -1.87 -1.03 -22.85
N THR A 187 -0.69 -1.11 -23.49
CA THR A 187 -0.55 -0.87 -24.95
C THR A 187 -1.38 -1.89 -25.73
N ASP A 188 -1.25 -3.18 -25.40
CA ASP A 188 -2.00 -4.26 -26.05
C ASP A 188 -3.52 -4.08 -25.89
N ALA A 189 -3.97 -3.62 -24.73
CA ALA A 189 -5.38 -3.31 -24.48
C ALA A 189 -5.87 -2.13 -25.35
N CYS A 190 -5.07 -1.07 -25.48
CA CYS A 190 -5.41 0.08 -26.33
C CYS A 190 -5.47 -0.28 -27.83
N GLU A 191 -4.62 -1.19 -28.29
CA GLU A 191 -4.61 -1.65 -29.69
C GLU A 191 -5.80 -2.56 -30.02
N LYS A 192 -6.32 -3.26 -29.03
CA LYS A 192 -7.49 -4.16 -29.20
C LYS A 192 -8.84 -3.45 -29.06
N GLY A 193 -8.90 -2.24 -28.52
CA GLY A 193 -10.11 -1.42 -28.30
C GLY A 193 -10.77 -1.72 -26.97
#